data_e0a8d49c75e6aa491d222a87eb4dd552
#
_entry.id   e0a8d49c75e6aa491d222a87eb4dd552
#
_cell.length_a   1.000
_cell.length_b   1.000
_cell.length_c   1.000
_cell.angle_alpha   90.00
_cell.angle_beta   90.00
_cell.angle_gamma   90.00
#
_symmetry.space_group_name_H-M   'P 1'
#
loop_
_entity.id
_entity.type
_entity.pdbx_description
1 polymer ?
#
loop_
_entity_poly.entity_id
_entity_poly.type
_entity_poly.pdbx_seq_one_letter_code
_entity_poly.pdbx_strand_id
1 'polypeptide(L)'
;VKKTAGRNSYGRITVRHIGGGNKKKYRIIDFKRQKLDVYAEVKTMEYDPNRSANIALVQYEDGEKAYILAPEGLKIGDKVVSSKDADIKPGNCLPVENIPVGTMIHNIELYPGKGAQLVRSAGVGAQLMAKEGGKAMVRLPSGELRYVRLDCKATIGVVGNSDHSNVQLGKAGRTRHLGIRPTVXXXXFCNEPV
;
A
#
# COMPACT_ATOMS: atom_id res chain seq x y z
N VAL A 1 -1.59 -7.57 -16.36
CA VAL A 1 -1.84 -6.12 -16.56
C VAL A 1 -0.90 -5.61 -17.65
N LYS A 2 -1.45 -4.91 -18.65
CA LYS A 2 -0.64 -4.31 -19.72
C LYS A 2 0.18 -3.15 -19.16
N LYS A 3 1.43 -3.05 -19.61
CA LYS A 3 2.31 -1.93 -19.27
C LYS A 3 2.08 -0.82 -20.29
N THR A 4 1.82 0.38 -19.83
CA THR A 4 1.59 1.54 -20.70
C THR A 4 2.86 2.35 -20.94
N ALA A 5 3.92 2.10 -20.15
CA ALA A 5 5.20 2.83 -20.24
C ALA A 5 5.00 4.37 -20.20
N GLY A 6 4.08 4.79 -19.36
CA GLY A 6 3.79 6.22 -19.17
C GLY A 6 2.98 6.86 -20.30
N ARG A 7 2.44 6.08 -21.24
CA ARG A 7 1.66 6.60 -22.35
C ARG A 7 0.18 6.62 -22.02
N ASN A 8 -0.53 7.62 -22.59
CA ASN A 8 -1.99 7.73 -22.49
C ASN A 8 -2.66 6.91 -23.62
N SER A 9 -3.99 7.04 -23.75
CA SER A 9 -4.76 6.33 -24.76
C SER A 9 -4.38 6.71 -26.20
N TYR A 10 -3.82 7.90 -26.40
CA TYR A 10 -3.35 8.37 -27.72
C TYR A 10 -1.89 8.00 -27.98
N GLY A 11 -1.24 7.28 -27.08
CA GLY A 11 0.15 6.88 -27.24
C GLY A 11 1.18 7.94 -26.86
N ARG A 12 0.74 9.10 -26.38
CA ARG A 12 1.64 10.19 -25.98
C ARG A 12 2.16 9.96 -24.56
N ILE A 13 3.40 10.36 -24.31
CA ILE A 13 4.02 10.25 -22.98
C ILE A 13 3.41 11.33 -22.09
N THR A 14 2.69 10.90 -21.06
CA THR A 14 2.11 11.79 -20.05
C THR A 14 2.79 11.65 -18.69
N VAL A 15 3.51 10.54 -18.47
CA VAL A 15 4.34 10.34 -17.29
C VAL A 15 5.74 9.96 -17.76
N ARG A 16 6.71 10.82 -17.48
CA ARG A 16 8.09 10.64 -17.93
C ARG A 16 8.81 9.57 -17.11
N HIS A 17 9.90 9.06 -17.62
CA HIS A 17 10.88 8.18 -16.96
C HIS A 17 10.30 6.82 -16.56
N ILE A 18 9.29 6.34 -17.27
CA ILE A 18 8.67 5.03 -16.99
C ILE A 18 8.75 4.16 -18.26
N GLY A 19 9.11 2.90 -18.06
CA GLY A 19 9.09 1.90 -19.13
C GLY A 19 10.28 0.95 -19.11
N GLY A 20 10.22 -0.08 -19.92
CA GLY A 20 11.32 -1.00 -20.16
C GLY A 20 11.72 -1.90 -18.98
N GLY A 21 10.87 -2.04 -17.99
CA GLY A 21 11.16 -2.89 -16.84
C GLY A 21 10.91 -4.38 -17.12
N ASN A 22 11.38 -5.22 -16.21
CA ASN A 22 11.19 -6.67 -16.27
C ASN A 22 9.70 -7.03 -16.27
N LYS A 23 9.37 -8.22 -16.78
CA LYS A 23 8.05 -8.80 -16.62
C LYS A 23 7.78 -9.02 -15.13
N LYS A 24 6.56 -8.70 -14.70
CA LYS A 24 6.15 -8.83 -13.30
C LYS A 24 4.80 -9.53 -13.23
N LYS A 25 4.69 -10.54 -12.39
CA LYS A 25 3.39 -11.13 -12.07
C LYS A 25 2.64 -10.17 -11.16
N TYR A 26 1.33 -10.07 -11.37
CA TYR A 26 0.49 -9.18 -10.57
C TYR A 26 -0.31 -10.01 -9.56
N ARG A 27 -0.20 -9.66 -8.30
CA ARG A 27 -1.01 -10.24 -7.22
C ARG A 27 -2.17 -9.29 -6.96
N ILE A 28 -3.38 -9.83 -6.90
CA ILE A 28 -4.57 -9.06 -6.58
C ILE A 28 -4.62 -8.93 -5.06
N ILE A 29 -4.54 -7.69 -4.57
CA ILE A 29 -4.55 -7.40 -3.14
C ILE A 29 -5.98 -7.04 -2.73
N ASP A 30 -6.43 -7.59 -1.62
CA ASP A 30 -7.75 -7.28 -1.06
C ASP A 30 -7.69 -5.95 -0.30
N PHE A 31 -7.90 -4.86 -1.05
CA PHE A 31 -7.96 -3.52 -0.46
C PHE A 31 -9.33 -3.19 0.14
N LYS A 32 -10.34 -4.02 -0.14
CA LYS A 32 -11.71 -3.75 0.33
C LYS A 32 -12.03 -4.41 1.66
N ARG A 33 -11.37 -5.53 1.95
CA ARG A 33 -11.58 -6.28 3.19
C ARG A 33 -13.09 -6.47 3.46
N GLN A 34 -13.81 -6.97 2.43
CA GLN A 34 -15.27 -7.09 2.48
C GLN A 34 -15.76 -8.26 3.32
N LYS A 35 -14.91 -9.25 3.54
CA LYS A 35 -15.27 -10.43 4.32
C LYS A 35 -15.23 -10.05 5.80
N LEU A 36 -16.41 -9.79 6.35
CA LEU A 36 -16.55 -9.28 7.72
C LEU A 36 -16.72 -10.43 8.70
N ASP A 37 -16.15 -10.26 9.90
CA ASP A 37 -16.32 -11.14 11.05
C ASP A 37 -15.83 -12.58 10.83
N VAL A 38 -14.96 -12.78 9.82
CA VAL A 38 -14.34 -14.08 9.54
C VAL A 38 -12.84 -13.94 9.77
N TYR A 39 -12.28 -14.80 10.61
CA TYR A 39 -10.84 -14.80 10.85
C TYR A 39 -10.09 -15.39 9.66
N ALA A 40 -8.94 -14.83 9.40
CA ALA A 40 -8.01 -15.35 8.39
C ALA A 40 -6.64 -15.54 9.04
N GLU A 41 -6.00 -16.67 8.77
CA GLU A 41 -4.67 -17.00 9.27
C GLU A 41 -3.62 -16.62 8.23
N VAL A 42 -2.54 -15.98 8.64
CA VAL A 42 -1.41 -15.63 7.79
C VAL A 42 -0.63 -16.90 7.44
N LYS A 43 -0.61 -17.30 6.18
CA LYS A 43 0.08 -18.51 5.72
C LYS A 43 1.49 -18.23 5.22
N THR A 44 1.70 -17.15 4.45
CA THR A 44 3.03 -16.79 3.96
C THR A 44 3.21 -15.28 3.93
N MET A 45 4.48 -14.85 3.99
CA MET A 45 4.88 -13.47 3.77
C MET A 45 5.66 -13.46 2.46
N GLU A 46 5.27 -12.60 1.51
CA GLU A 46 5.80 -12.65 0.15
C GLU A 46 6.25 -11.28 -0.35
N TYR A 47 7.24 -11.31 -1.23
CA TYR A 47 7.69 -10.15 -2.00
C TYR A 47 6.73 -9.90 -3.15
N ASP A 48 6.35 -8.64 -3.38
CA ASP A 48 5.56 -8.25 -4.55
C ASP A 48 6.34 -7.22 -5.37
N PRO A 49 6.69 -7.54 -6.63
CA PRO A 49 7.44 -6.60 -7.47
C PRO A 49 6.64 -5.37 -7.91
N ASN A 50 5.34 -5.32 -7.65
CA ASN A 50 4.46 -4.23 -8.09
C ASN A 50 4.32 -3.13 -7.03
N ARG A 51 4.87 -3.32 -5.84
CA ARG A 51 4.78 -2.36 -4.74
C ARG A 51 6.02 -2.42 -3.87
N SER A 52 6.22 -1.40 -3.06
CA SER A 52 7.34 -1.35 -2.12
C SER A 52 7.10 -2.21 -0.88
N ALA A 53 5.84 -2.36 -0.47
CA ALA A 53 5.47 -3.14 0.71
C ALA A 53 5.46 -4.65 0.41
N ASN A 54 5.82 -5.45 1.40
CA ASN A 54 5.61 -6.91 1.34
C ASN A 54 4.12 -7.21 1.49
N ILE A 55 3.71 -8.40 1.05
CA ILE A 55 2.32 -8.85 1.12
C ILE A 55 2.25 -10.13 1.93
N ALA A 56 1.09 -10.38 2.52
CA ALA A 56 0.82 -11.60 3.28
C ALA A 56 -0.32 -12.36 2.59
N LEU A 57 -0.11 -13.65 2.37
CA LEU A 57 -1.19 -14.54 1.94
C LEU A 57 -1.93 -14.98 3.20
N VAL A 58 -3.21 -14.66 3.26
CA VAL A 58 -4.08 -15.07 4.36
C VAL A 58 -5.10 -16.07 3.87
N GLN A 59 -5.45 -17.03 4.74
CA GLN A 59 -6.48 -18.02 4.44
C GLN A 59 -7.59 -17.88 5.47
N TYR A 60 -8.79 -17.64 4.99
CA TYR A 60 -9.99 -17.54 5.81
C TYR A 60 -10.42 -18.92 6.28
N GLU A 61 -11.22 -18.97 7.36
CA GLU A 61 -11.73 -20.22 7.93
C GLU A 61 -12.54 -21.06 6.93
N ASP A 62 -13.14 -20.41 5.94
CA ASP A 62 -13.89 -21.09 4.86
C ASP A 62 -12.99 -21.63 3.74
N GLY A 63 -11.66 -21.46 3.86
CA GLY A 63 -10.69 -21.94 2.88
C GLY A 63 -10.30 -20.94 1.81
N GLU A 64 -11.04 -19.82 1.66
CA GLU A 64 -10.71 -18.81 0.68
C GLU A 64 -9.39 -18.14 1.03
N LYS A 65 -8.59 -17.82 -0.01
CA LYS A 65 -7.30 -17.15 0.16
C LYS A 65 -7.34 -15.75 -0.42
N ALA A 66 -6.64 -14.83 0.24
CA ALA A 66 -6.51 -13.45 -0.24
C ALA A 66 -5.12 -12.91 0.10
N TYR A 67 -4.68 -11.92 -0.65
CA TYR A 67 -3.46 -11.18 -0.31
C TYR A 67 -3.84 -9.88 0.37
N ILE A 68 -3.12 -9.56 1.43
CA ILE A 68 -3.21 -8.26 2.12
C ILE A 68 -1.83 -7.62 2.18
N LEU A 69 -1.76 -6.32 2.45
CA LEU A 69 -0.47 -5.69 2.76
C LEU A 69 -0.01 -6.19 4.13
N ALA A 70 1.27 -6.49 4.25
CA ALA A 70 1.85 -6.98 5.48
C ALA A 70 2.23 -5.79 6.38
N PRO A 71 1.54 -5.59 7.51
CA PRO A 71 1.98 -4.59 8.48
C PRO A 71 3.22 -5.06 9.22
N GLU A 72 3.92 -4.11 9.80
CA GLU A 72 5.10 -4.39 10.62
C GLU A 72 4.68 -5.23 11.84
N GLY A 73 5.49 -6.23 12.15
CA GLY A 73 5.26 -7.12 13.29
C GLY A 73 4.34 -8.30 13.01
N LEU A 74 3.68 -8.35 11.85
CA LEU A 74 2.82 -9.49 11.51
C LEU A 74 3.67 -10.72 11.20
N LYS A 75 3.27 -11.87 11.71
CA LYS A 75 4.01 -13.14 11.57
C LYS A 75 3.13 -14.22 10.95
N ILE A 76 3.79 -15.24 10.39
CA ILE A 76 3.11 -16.42 9.88
C ILE A 76 2.43 -17.12 11.07
N GLY A 77 1.17 -17.49 10.91
CA GLY A 77 0.33 -18.08 11.94
C GLY A 77 -0.55 -17.08 12.68
N ASP A 78 -0.27 -15.79 12.57
CA ASP A 78 -1.13 -14.77 13.18
C ASP A 78 -2.52 -14.78 12.55
N LYS A 79 -3.53 -14.41 13.32
CA LYS A 79 -4.91 -14.29 12.84
C LYS A 79 -5.26 -12.82 12.67
N VAL A 80 -5.88 -12.50 11.56
CA VAL A 80 -6.37 -11.15 11.25
C VAL A 80 -7.86 -11.21 10.92
N VAL A 81 -8.57 -10.13 11.20
CA VAL A 81 -10.01 -10.06 10.97
C VAL A 81 -10.39 -8.65 10.49
N SER A 82 -11.49 -8.58 9.77
CA SER A 82 -12.12 -7.30 9.42
C SER A 82 -13.46 -7.27 10.16
N SER A 83 -13.58 -6.43 11.19
CA SER A 83 -14.78 -6.39 12.03
C SER A 83 -14.87 -5.03 12.71
N LYS A 84 -16.08 -4.66 13.13
CA LYS A 84 -16.27 -3.45 13.94
C LYS A 84 -15.70 -3.61 15.35
N ASP A 85 -15.73 -4.83 15.87
CA ASP A 85 -15.35 -5.11 17.24
C ASP A 85 -13.99 -5.84 17.35
N ALA A 86 -13.19 -5.76 16.28
CA ALA A 86 -11.86 -6.41 16.26
C ALA A 86 -10.91 -5.76 17.27
N ASP A 87 -10.02 -6.58 17.84
CA ASP A 87 -8.93 -6.08 18.69
C ASP A 87 -8.04 -5.10 17.92
N ILE A 88 -7.44 -4.16 18.63
CA ILE A 88 -6.51 -3.19 18.06
C ILE A 88 -5.14 -3.86 17.93
N LYS A 89 -5.02 -4.76 16.95
CA LYS A 89 -3.80 -5.51 16.63
C LYS A 89 -3.38 -5.27 15.18
N PRO A 90 -2.08 -5.25 14.89
CA PRO A 90 -1.61 -5.06 13.52
C PRO A 90 -2.24 -6.05 12.55
N GLY A 91 -2.76 -5.55 11.44
CA GLY A 91 -3.40 -6.37 10.40
C GLY A 91 -4.92 -6.41 10.49
N ASN A 92 -5.50 -6.10 11.64
CA ASN A 92 -6.96 -6.03 11.78
C ASN A 92 -7.51 -4.78 11.09
N CYS A 93 -8.67 -4.92 10.47
CA CYS A 93 -9.31 -3.85 9.70
C CYS A 93 -10.62 -3.46 10.38
N LEU A 94 -10.76 -2.17 10.70
CA LEU A 94 -11.94 -1.66 11.41
C LEU A 94 -12.43 -0.39 10.73
N PRO A 95 -13.72 -0.04 10.92
CA PRO A 95 -14.17 1.33 10.65
C PRO A 95 -13.40 2.32 11.53
N VAL A 96 -13.06 3.48 10.99
CA VAL A 96 -12.28 4.49 11.73
C VAL A 96 -13.01 4.90 13.02
N GLU A 97 -14.33 4.84 13.02
CA GLU A 97 -15.15 5.11 14.20
C GLU A 97 -14.74 4.27 15.41
N ASN A 98 -14.34 3.02 15.19
CA ASN A 98 -14.04 2.07 16.26
C ASN A 98 -12.54 2.04 16.65
N ILE A 99 -11.70 2.79 15.96
CA ILE A 99 -10.24 2.82 16.22
C ILE A 99 -9.95 3.93 17.25
N PRO A 100 -9.24 3.66 18.36
CA PRO A 100 -8.90 4.71 19.33
C PRO A 100 -8.04 5.83 18.73
N VAL A 101 -8.23 7.05 19.21
CA VAL A 101 -7.39 8.20 18.86
C VAL A 101 -5.96 7.90 19.29
N GLY A 102 -4.99 8.35 18.51
CA GLY A 102 -3.56 8.10 18.73
C GLY A 102 -3.02 6.88 18.04
N THR A 103 -3.90 5.96 17.57
CA THR A 103 -3.48 4.70 16.92
C THR A 103 -2.83 4.98 15.57
N MET A 104 -1.78 4.20 15.26
CA MET A 104 -1.17 4.18 13.93
C MET A 104 -1.98 3.27 13.03
N ILE A 105 -2.32 3.78 11.86
CA ILE A 105 -3.16 3.07 10.88
C ILE A 105 -2.57 3.16 9.48
N HIS A 106 -2.97 2.23 8.62
CA HIS A 106 -2.60 2.24 7.19
C HIS A 106 -3.78 1.72 6.36
N ASN A 107 -3.64 1.64 5.07
CA ASN A 107 -4.70 1.16 4.17
C ASN A 107 -6.04 1.87 4.44
N ILE A 108 -6.02 3.20 4.35
CA ILE A 108 -7.19 4.03 4.71
C ILE A 108 -8.06 4.24 3.48
N GLU A 109 -9.37 4.04 3.62
CA GLU A 109 -10.35 4.38 2.60
C GLU A 109 -10.61 5.88 2.56
N LEU A 110 -10.88 6.40 1.36
CA LEU A 110 -11.38 7.78 1.19
C LEU A 110 -12.92 7.81 1.17
N TYR A 111 -13.52 6.77 0.64
CA TYR A 111 -14.98 6.60 0.59
C TYR A 111 -15.31 5.18 1.03
N PRO A 112 -16.36 5.02 1.85
CA PRO A 112 -16.70 3.69 2.37
C PRO A 112 -16.93 2.66 1.26
N GLY A 113 -16.34 1.48 1.41
CA GLY A 113 -16.51 0.37 0.47
C GLY A 113 -15.74 0.48 -0.83
N LYS A 114 -15.07 1.60 -1.08
CA LYS A 114 -14.28 1.77 -2.31
C LYS A 114 -12.97 0.99 -2.25
N GLY A 115 -12.49 0.72 -1.06
CA GLY A 115 -11.21 0.06 -0.81
C GLY A 115 -10.12 1.05 -0.44
N ALA A 116 -9.08 0.56 0.18
CA ALA A 116 -7.98 1.36 0.71
C ALA A 116 -7.26 2.12 -0.42
N GLN A 117 -7.03 3.40 -0.21
CA GLN A 117 -6.36 4.27 -1.19
C GLN A 117 -5.16 5.00 -0.60
N LEU A 118 -5.17 5.33 0.67
CA LEU A 118 -4.10 6.08 1.33
C LEU A 118 -3.20 5.16 2.17
N VAL A 119 -1.95 5.55 2.34
CA VAL A 119 -0.97 4.94 3.26
C VAL A 119 -0.78 3.45 2.97
N ARG A 120 -0.20 3.16 1.77
CA ARG A 120 0.00 1.78 1.31
C ARG A 120 1.47 1.44 1.02
N SER A 121 2.37 2.42 1.05
CA SER A 121 3.78 2.21 0.73
C SER A 121 4.53 1.61 1.92
N ALA A 122 5.69 1.02 1.64
CA ALA A 122 6.53 0.41 2.67
C ALA A 122 6.93 1.42 3.75
N GLY A 123 6.86 0.99 5.00
CA GLY A 123 7.33 1.76 6.14
C GLY A 123 6.46 2.94 6.55
N VAL A 124 5.31 3.17 5.87
CA VAL A 124 4.49 4.34 6.20
C VAL A 124 3.32 3.97 7.11
N GLY A 125 2.95 4.91 7.95
CA GLY A 125 1.75 4.86 8.78
C GLY A 125 1.15 6.25 8.88
N ALA A 126 -0.12 6.31 9.19
CA ALA A 126 -0.81 7.56 9.48
C ALA A 126 -1.33 7.49 10.91
N GLN A 127 -1.41 8.63 11.57
CA GLN A 127 -1.88 8.68 12.97
C GLN A 127 -3.29 9.25 13.02
N LEU A 128 -4.17 8.57 13.72
CA LEU A 128 -5.54 9.05 13.98
C LEU A 128 -5.45 10.10 15.10
N MET A 129 -5.70 11.38 14.77
CA MET A 129 -5.47 12.49 15.69
C MET A 129 -6.70 12.86 16.51
N ALA A 130 -7.88 12.86 15.87
CA ALA A 130 -9.12 13.29 16.54
C ALA A 130 -10.33 12.77 15.77
N LYS A 131 -11.48 12.79 16.42
CA LYS A 131 -12.78 12.46 15.79
C LYS A 131 -13.77 13.55 16.19
N GLU A 132 -14.31 14.25 15.20
CA GLU A 132 -15.24 15.35 15.43
C GLU A 132 -16.21 15.47 14.25
N GLY A 133 -17.46 15.80 14.54
CA GLY A 133 -18.47 16.12 13.52
C GLY A 133 -18.66 15.05 12.44
N GLY A 134 -18.62 13.76 12.84
CA GLY A 134 -18.79 12.66 11.88
C GLY A 134 -17.57 12.35 11.02
N LYS A 135 -16.44 12.99 11.32
CA LYS A 135 -15.18 12.79 10.57
C LYS A 135 -14.04 12.53 11.54
N ALA A 136 -13.03 11.86 11.04
CA ALA A 136 -11.77 11.62 11.73
C ALA A 136 -10.67 12.47 11.10
N MET A 137 -9.87 13.12 11.91
CA MET A 137 -8.69 13.84 11.47
C MET A 137 -7.50 12.91 11.54
N VAL A 138 -6.84 12.71 10.39
CA VAL A 138 -5.72 11.78 10.26
C VAL A 138 -4.50 12.55 9.77
N ARG A 139 -3.36 12.36 10.45
CA ARG A 139 -2.07 12.89 10.02
C ARG A 139 -1.43 11.87 9.06
N LEU A 140 -1.27 12.27 7.80
CA LEU A 140 -0.67 11.43 6.76
C LEU A 140 0.87 11.43 6.87
N PRO A 141 1.56 10.48 6.22
CA PRO A 141 3.03 10.44 6.22
C PRO A 141 3.68 11.71 5.68
N SER A 142 2.99 12.46 4.82
CA SER A 142 3.48 13.75 4.30
C SER A 142 3.43 14.88 5.34
N GLY A 143 2.80 14.63 6.50
CA GLY A 143 2.52 15.66 7.51
C GLY A 143 1.17 16.34 7.35
N GLU A 144 0.51 16.16 6.20
CA GLU A 144 -0.81 16.75 5.94
C GLU A 144 -1.86 16.19 6.91
N LEU A 145 -2.69 17.07 7.44
CA LEU A 145 -3.87 16.70 8.21
C LEU A 145 -5.07 16.59 7.26
N ARG A 146 -5.70 15.44 7.24
CA ARG A 146 -6.80 15.19 6.32
C ARG A 146 -8.00 14.61 7.05
N TYR A 147 -9.19 15.03 6.63
CA TYR A 147 -10.44 14.51 7.19
C TYR A 147 -10.91 13.31 6.37
N VAL A 148 -11.29 12.25 7.08
CA VAL A 148 -11.84 11.02 6.52
C VAL A 148 -13.15 10.72 7.25
N ARG A 149 -14.13 10.16 6.56
CA ARG A 149 -15.41 9.81 7.20
C ARG A 149 -15.20 8.68 8.21
N LEU A 150 -15.99 8.69 9.27
CA LEU A 150 -15.88 7.69 10.36
C LEU A 150 -16.23 6.27 9.88
N ASP A 151 -17.09 6.14 8.88
CA ASP A 151 -17.51 4.84 8.32
C ASP A 151 -16.47 4.24 7.34
N CYS A 152 -15.43 4.99 6.97
CA CYS A 152 -14.32 4.46 6.17
C CYS A 152 -13.54 3.43 6.98
N LYS A 153 -13.02 2.41 6.31
CA LYS A 153 -12.17 1.40 6.95
C LYS A 153 -10.70 1.80 6.94
N ALA A 154 -9.98 1.33 7.93
CA ALA A 154 -8.52 1.43 7.99
C ALA A 154 -7.97 0.18 8.67
N THR A 155 -6.71 -0.14 8.38
CA THR A 155 -6.02 -1.29 9.00
C THR A 155 -5.07 -0.79 10.08
N ILE A 156 -5.03 -1.49 11.21
CA ILE A 156 -4.20 -1.13 12.36
C ILE A 156 -2.73 -1.42 12.05
N GLY A 157 -1.86 -0.51 12.43
CA GLY A 157 -0.41 -0.67 12.35
C GLY A 157 0.23 0.17 11.26
N VAL A 158 1.53 -0.02 11.09
CA VAL A 158 2.37 0.63 10.08
C VAL A 158 2.67 -0.42 9.00
N VAL A 159 2.78 -0.02 7.75
CA VAL A 159 3.13 -0.94 6.66
C VAL A 159 4.56 -1.44 6.87
N GLY A 160 4.79 -2.74 6.69
CA GLY A 160 6.10 -3.35 6.88
C GLY A 160 7.11 -2.97 5.81
N ASN A 161 8.30 -3.59 5.89
CA ASN A 161 9.44 -3.34 4.98
C ASN A 161 9.96 -1.90 5.11
N SER A 162 10.11 -1.42 6.35
CA SER A 162 10.54 -0.05 6.65
C SER A 162 11.90 0.30 6.05
N ASP A 163 12.79 -0.69 5.88
CA ASP A 163 14.12 -0.48 5.33
C ASP A 163 14.14 -0.28 3.80
N HIS A 164 13.00 -0.35 3.14
CA HIS A 164 12.92 -0.19 1.67
C HIS A 164 13.58 1.12 1.21
N SER A 165 13.39 2.19 1.97
CA SER A 165 13.96 3.51 1.62
C SER A 165 15.49 3.56 1.73
N ASN A 166 16.08 2.65 2.51
CA ASN A 166 17.52 2.61 2.73
C ASN A 166 18.27 1.78 1.68
N VAL A 167 17.55 1.05 0.84
CA VAL A 167 18.15 0.15 -0.16
C VAL A 167 18.81 0.96 -1.26
N GLN A 168 20.11 0.72 -1.46
CA GLN A 168 20.88 1.30 -2.56
C GLN A 168 20.99 0.28 -3.68
N LEU A 169 20.55 0.66 -4.87
CA LEU A 169 20.49 -0.25 -6.01
C LEU A 169 21.88 -0.55 -6.60
N GLY A 170 22.85 0.33 -6.39
CA GLY A 170 24.24 0.12 -6.76
C GLY A 170 24.57 0.40 -8.22
N LYS A 171 23.63 0.18 -9.16
CA LYS A 171 23.91 0.45 -10.58
C LYS A 171 22.62 0.82 -11.33
N ALA A 172 22.80 1.58 -12.40
CA ALA A 172 21.68 2.09 -13.22
C ALA A 172 20.84 0.94 -13.82
N GLY A 173 21.45 -0.20 -14.12
CA GLY A 173 20.73 -1.34 -14.68
C GLY A 173 19.65 -1.89 -13.75
N ARG A 174 19.87 -1.88 -12.44
CA ARG A 174 18.85 -2.31 -11.48
C ARG A 174 17.64 -1.37 -11.52
N THR A 175 17.90 -0.07 -11.60
CA THR A 175 16.83 0.93 -11.75
C THR A 175 16.05 0.70 -13.04
N ARG A 176 16.74 0.39 -14.15
CA ARG A 176 16.10 0.08 -15.42
C ARG A 176 15.21 -1.17 -15.31
N HIS A 177 15.66 -2.20 -14.59
CA HIS A 177 14.85 -3.42 -14.38
C HIS A 177 13.54 -3.12 -13.62
N LEU A 178 13.54 -2.13 -12.74
CA LEU A 178 12.33 -1.70 -12.03
C LEU A 178 11.33 -0.98 -12.94
N GLY A 179 11.77 -0.54 -14.12
CA GLY A 179 10.93 0.19 -15.07
C GLY A 179 11.12 1.70 -15.04
N ILE A 180 12.20 2.16 -14.41
CA ILE A 180 12.53 3.58 -14.35
C ILE A 180 13.56 3.89 -15.45
N ARG A 181 13.21 4.77 -16.37
CA ARG A 181 14.10 5.20 -17.45
C ARG A 181 14.99 6.35 -16.97
N PRO A 182 16.14 6.56 -17.63
CA PRO A 182 17.04 7.68 -17.25
C PRO A 182 16.32 9.02 -17.30
N THR A 183 16.65 9.87 -16.37
CA THR A 183 16.11 11.23 -16.30
C THR A 183 16.72 12.12 -17.40
N VAL A 184 18.04 11.91 -17.74
CA VAL A 184 18.72 12.67 -18.78
C VAL A 184 18.59 11.89 -20.08
N UNK A 185 18.27 12.55 -20.95
CA UNK A 185 18.23 12.00 -22.23
C UNK A 185 19.58 12.04 -22.80
N UNK A 186 19.93 11.24 -22.91
CA UNK A 186 21.26 11.16 -23.19
C UNK A 186 21.59 11.60 -24.57
N UNK A 187 20.84 11.54 -25.20
CA UNK A 187 20.99 11.87 -26.51
C UNK A 187 20.90 13.32 -26.86
N UNK A 188 20.22 13.74 -26.30
CA UNK A 188 20.01 15.15 -26.52
C UNK A 188 20.98 16.00 -25.77
N PHE A 189 21.21 15.66 -24.60
CA PHE A 189 22.06 16.51 -23.78
C PHE A 189 23.54 16.36 -24.16
N CYS A 190 23.93 15.17 -24.39
CA CYS A 190 25.34 14.88 -24.71
C CYS A 190 25.78 15.38 -26.12
N ASN A 191 24.82 15.75 -26.93
CA ASN A 191 25.13 16.21 -28.32
C ASN A 191 25.08 17.72 -28.47
N GLU A 192 24.80 18.47 -27.40
CA GLU A 192 24.93 19.94 -27.49
C GLU A 192 26.41 20.30 -27.49
N PRO A 193 26.86 21.01 -28.49
CA PRO A 193 28.26 21.47 -28.48
C PRO A 193 28.43 22.52 -27.37
N VAL A 194 29.52 22.39 -26.66
CA VAL A 194 29.93 23.34 -25.62
C VAL A 194 30.39 24.64 -26.26
#